data_a2c7086503af291986b98e827af68871
#
_entry.id   a2c7086503af291986b98e827af68871
#
_cell.length_a   1.000
_cell.length_b   1.000
_cell.length_c   1.000
_cell.angle_alpha   90.00
_cell.angle_beta   90.00
_cell.angle_gamma   90.00
#
_symmetry.space_group_name_H-M   'P 1'
#
loop_
_entity.id
_entity.type
_entity.pdbx_description
1 polymer ?
#
loop_
_entity_poly.entity_id
_entity_poly.type
_entity_poly.pdbx_seq_one_letter_code
_entity_poly.pdbx_strand_id
1 'polypeptide(L)'
;MPHPTDVHVGHRLREVRIMRGLTQTQLGEHLGISFQQVQKYEKGTNRIGSSRLWDMCNILDVPVSFFFDGLSDTSLEDEKISRRALQLAKELDRIADDEVKTNFLHLLKAYNTGT
;
A
#
# COMPACT_ATOMS: atom_id res chain seq x y z
N MET A 1 10.48 12.61 -17.00
CA MET A 1 9.17 12.15 -16.50
C MET A 1 9.37 11.09 -15.43
N PRO A 2 8.59 11.11 -14.35
CA PRO A 2 8.69 10.05 -13.34
C PRO A 2 8.34 8.68 -13.93
N HIS A 3 9.06 7.66 -13.49
CA HIS A 3 8.78 6.30 -13.93
C HIS A 3 7.43 5.84 -13.33
N PRO A 4 6.60 5.13 -14.11
CA PRO A 4 5.29 4.66 -13.59
C PRO A 4 5.37 3.86 -12.30
N THR A 5 6.41 3.06 -12.12
CA THR A 5 6.64 2.31 -10.89
C THR A 5 6.87 3.25 -9.70
N ASP A 6 7.66 4.30 -9.89
CA ASP A 6 7.94 5.26 -8.82
C ASP A 6 6.69 6.04 -8.43
N VAL A 7 5.84 6.37 -9.39
CA VAL A 7 4.54 7.03 -9.14
C VAL A 7 3.64 6.10 -8.33
N HIS A 8 3.55 4.85 -8.71
CA HIS A 8 2.73 3.86 -8.00
C HIS A 8 3.21 3.68 -6.56
N VAL A 9 4.49 3.46 -6.37
CA VAL A 9 5.09 3.28 -5.03
C VAL A 9 4.87 4.53 -4.18
N GLY A 10 5.01 5.72 -4.76
CA GLY A 10 4.73 6.97 -4.08
C GLY A 10 3.28 7.11 -3.62
N HIS A 11 2.33 6.71 -4.47
CA HIS A 11 0.90 6.69 -4.10
C HIS A 11 0.64 5.73 -2.94
N ARG A 12 1.26 4.56 -2.96
CA ARG A 12 1.12 3.59 -1.88
C ARG A 12 1.71 4.13 -0.57
N LEU A 13 2.83 4.82 -0.66
CA LEU A 13 3.43 5.49 0.51
C LEU A 13 2.44 6.49 1.13
N ARG A 14 1.83 7.31 0.30
CA ARG A 14 0.84 8.29 0.75
C ARG A 14 -0.35 7.61 1.42
N GLU A 15 -0.87 6.56 0.80
CA GLU A 15 -2.01 5.81 1.35
C GLU A 15 -1.72 5.28 2.75
N VAL A 16 -0.60 4.59 2.94
CA VAL A 16 -0.27 4.01 4.24
C VAL A 16 0.09 5.09 5.26
N ARG A 17 0.73 6.17 4.84
CA ARG A 17 1.00 7.30 5.73
C ARG A 17 -0.30 7.85 6.31
N ILE A 18 -1.28 8.09 5.46
CA ILE A 18 -2.60 8.60 5.86
C ILE A 18 -3.31 7.58 6.75
N MET A 19 -3.25 6.30 6.41
CA MET A 19 -3.84 5.24 7.22
C MET A 19 -3.26 5.20 8.64
N ARG A 20 -1.98 5.51 8.80
CA ARG A 20 -1.31 5.55 10.10
C ARG A 20 -1.49 6.90 10.81
N GLY A 21 -2.20 7.85 10.21
CA GLY A 21 -2.47 9.14 10.82
C GLY A 21 -1.25 10.07 10.88
N LEU A 22 -0.27 9.88 10.00
CA LEU A 22 0.96 10.66 9.98
C LEU A 22 0.89 11.77 8.95
N THR A 23 1.43 12.95 9.31
CA THR A 23 1.69 14.02 8.35
C THR A 23 2.98 13.73 7.60
N GLN A 24 3.21 14.42 6.49
CA GLN A 24 4.48 14.32 5.76
C GLN A 24 5.67 14.72 6.65
N THR A 25 5.49 15.73 7.49
CA THR A 25 6.52 16.15 8.44
C THR A 25 6.82 15.05 9.46
N GLN A 26 5.79 14.43 10.02
CA GLN A 26 5.96 13.35 11.00
C GLN A 26 6.66 12.15 10.39
N LEU A 27 6.26 11.74 9.20
CA LEU A 27 6.94 10.65 8.50
C LEU A 27 8.40 11.01 8.23
N GLY A 28 8.65 12.25 7.80
CA GLY A 28 10.01 12.73 7.57
C GLY A 28 10.87 12.65 8.83
N GLU A 29 10.31 13.05 9.97
CA GLU A 29 11.01 12.94 11.26
C GLU A 29 11.39 11.50 11.58
N HIS A 30 10.49 10.56 11.39
CA HIS A 30 10.77 9.14 11.61
C HIS A 30 11.85 8.59 10.66
N LEU A 31 11.90 9.12 9.45
CA LEU A 31 12.88 8.68 8.44
C LEU A 31 14.19 9.48 8.47
N GLY A 32 14.23 10.58 9.22
CA GLY A 32 15.39 11.47 9.24
C GLY A 32 15.56 12.28 7.96
N ILE A 33 14.45 12.63 7.30
CA ILE A 33 14.44 13.43 6.07
C ILE A 33 13.44 14.59 6.18
N SER A 34 13.54 15.54 5.26
CA SER A 34 12.61 16.68 5.22
C SER A 34 11.23 16.28 4.69
N PHE A 35 10.22 17.08 5.03
CA PHE A 35 8.88 16.85 4.48
C PHE A 35 8.85 17.05 2.95
N GLN A 36 9.70 17.91 2.40
CA GLN A 36 9.82 18.09 0.96
C GLN A 36 10.29 16.81 0.29
N GLN A 37 11.21 16.08 0.92
CA GLN A 37 11.67 14.80 0.39
C GLN A 37 10.55 13.76 0.41
N VAL A 38 9.77 13.71 1.50
CA VAL A 38 8.58 12.84 1.58
C VAL A 38 7.61 13.19 0.45
N GLN A 39 7.36 14.48 0.24
CA GLN A 39 6.46 14.95 -0.81
C GLN A 39 6.92 14.50 -2.20
N LYS A 40 8.22 14.59 -2.47
CA LYS A 40 8.80 14.13 -3.74
C LYS A 40 8.64 12.63 -3.93
N TYR A 41 8.83 11.85 -2.87
CA TYR A 41 8.58 10.41 -2.92
C TYR A 41 7.12 10.09 -3.23
N GLU A 42 6.20 10.78 -2.57
CA GLU A 42 4.74 10.54 -2.77
C GLU A 42 4.28 10.92 -4.17
N LYS A 43 4.93 11.89 -4.79
CA LYS A 43 4.64 12.29 -6.18
C LYS A 43 5.34 11.42 -7.23
N GLY A 44 6.29 10.59 -6.80
CA GLY A 44 7.07 9.75 -7.71
C GLY A 44 8.14 10.51 -8.46
N THR A 45 8.41 11.77 -8.11
CA THR A 45 9.47 12.56 -8.76
C THR A 45 10.86 12.13 -8.33
N ASN A 46 10.98 11.53 -7.14
CA ASN A 46 12.20 10.91 -6.65
C ASN A 46 11.95 9.44 -6.40
N ARG A 47 12.89 8.61 -6.82
CA ARG A 47 12.84 7.17 -6.58
C ARG A 47 13.19 6.86 -5.15
N ILE A 48 12.44 5.94 -4.54
CA ILE A 48 12.72 5.44 -3.20
C ILE A 48 13.72 4.29 -3.35
N GLY A 49 14.92 4.47 -2.78
CA GLY A 49 15.93 3.41 -2.78
C GLY A 49 15.55 2.28 -1.85
N SER A 50 16.21 1.12 -2.01
CA SER A 50 15.87 -0.08 -1.26
C SER A 50 16.01 0.09 0.26
N SER A 51 17.05 0.77 0.72
CA SER A 51 17.26 1.02 2.16
C SER A 51 16.16 1.90 2.75
N ARG A 52 15.77 2.94 2.02
CA ARG A 52 14.70 3.84 2.44
C ARG A 52 13.36 3.12 2.48
N LEU A 53 13.11 2.29 1.47
CA LEU A 53 11.88 1.49 1.41
C LEU A 53 11.79 0.53 2.61
N TRP A 54 12.90 -0.10 2.96
CA TRP A 54 12.97 -0.97 4.13
C TRP A 54 12.61 -0.22 5.42
N ASP A 55 13.17 0.98 5.60
CA ASP A 55 12.86 1.84 6.75
C ASP A 55 11.38 2.21 6.78
N MET A 56 10.80 2.53 5.64
CA MET A 56 9.37 2.84 5.52
C MET A 56 8.50 1.65 5.92
N CYS A 57 8.85 0.46 5.49
CA CYS A 57 8.13 -0.76 5.87
C CYS A 57 8.12 -0.97 7.37
N ASN A 58 9.25 -0.76 8.02
CA ASN A 58 9.37 -0.93 9.47
C ASN A 58 8.59 0.15 10.24
N ILE A 59 8.70 1.40 9.82
CA ILE A 59 8.02 2.53 10.47
C ILE A 59 6.51 2.44 10.30
N LEU A 60 6.08 2.10 9.10
CA LEU A 60 4.65 2.06 8.75
C LEU A 60 4.00 0.70 9.01
N ASP A 61 4.79 -0.28 9.39
CA ASP A 61 4.34 -1.65 9.71
C ASP A 61 3.56 -2.28 8.55
N VAL A 62 4.19 -2.31 7.39
CA VAL A 62 3.65 -2.97 6.20
C VAL A 62 4.75 -3.79 5.53
N PRO A 63 4.40 -4.88 4.83
CA PRO A 63 5.38 -5.64 4.06
C PRO A 63 5.81 -4.86 2.80
N VAL A 64 6.96 -5.19 2.26
CA VAL A 64 7.46 -4.59 1.02
C VAL A 64 6.46 -4.76 -0.12
N SER A 65 5.79 -5.91 -0.18
CA SER A 65 4.78 -6.19 -1.20
C SER A 65 3.66 -5.16 -1.23
N PHE A 66 3.34 -4.52 -0.12
CA PHE A 66 2.31 -3.47 -0.06
C PHE A 66 2.59 -2.36 -1.08
N PHE A 67 3.85 -1.94 -1.21
CA PHE A 67 4.23 -0.84 -2.10
C PHE A 67 4.10 -1.21 -3.58
N PHE A 68 4.18 -2.49 -3.90
CA PHE A 68 4.13 -2.98 -5.28
C PHE A 68 2.79 -3.60 -5.64
N ASP A 69 1.89 -3.72 -4.69
CA ASP A 69 0.55 -4.25 -4.92
C ASP A 69 -0.23 -3.36 -5.90
N GLY A 70 -0.84 -3.97 -6.90
CA GLY A 70 -1.55 -3.26 -7.93
C GLY A 70 -0.67 -2.77 -9.08
N LEU A 71 0.66 -2.97 -8.97
CA LEU A 71 1.58 -2.61 -10.04
C LEU A 71 1.62 -3.74 -11.06
N SER A 72 0.76 -3.66 -12.05
CA SER A 72 0.72 -4.67 -13.11
C SER A 72 0.01 -4.15 -14.35
N ASP A 73 0.21 -4.89 -15.43
CA ASP A 73 -0.49 -4.71 -16.67
C ASP A 73 -2.00 -4.84 -16.46
N THR A 74 -2.79 -3.95 -17.04
CA THR A 74 -4.25 -3.93 -16.87
C THR A 74 -4.90 -5.27 -17.25
N SER A 75 -4.30 -6.04 -18.15
CA SER A 75 -4.83 -7.34 -18.57
C SER A 75 -4.79 -8.41 -17.49
N LEU A 76 -3.93 -8.26 -16.46
CA LEU A 76 -3.75 -9.23 -15.38
C LEU A 76 -4.22 -8.71 -14.03
N GLU A 77 -4.65 -7.45 -13.98
CA GLU A 77 -4.97 -6.79 -12.74
C GLU A 77 -6.15 -7.44 -12.00
N ASP A 78 -7.21 -7.73 -12.72
CA ASP A 78 -8.42 -8.37 -12.14
C ASP A 78 -8.10 -9.74 -11.57
N GLU A 79 -7.29 -10.52 -12.27
CA GLU A 79 -6.89 -11.85 -11.82
C GLU A 79 -6.04 -11.77 -10.55
N LYS A 80 -5.11 -10.82 -10.50
CA LYS A 80 -4.26 -10.62 -9.31
C LYS A 80 -5.07 -10.15 -8.10
N ILE A 81 -6.00 -9.25 -8.29
CA ILE A 81 -6.89 -8.78 -7.23
C ILE A 81 -7.71 -9.94 -6.69
N SER A 82 -8.24 -10.79 -7.56
CA SER A 82 -9.02 -11.96 -7.17
C SER A 82 -8.18 -12.95 -6.36
N ARG A 83 -6.93 -13.20 -6.76
CA ARG A 83 -6.01 -14.08 -6.02
C ARG A 83 -5.69 -13.53 -4.63
N ARG A 84 -5.45 -12.23 -4.53
CA ARG A 84 -5.18 -11.57 -3.25
C ARG A 84 -6.38 -11.62 -2.34
N ALA A 85 -7.56 -11.31 -2.87
CA ALA A 85 -8.80 -11.38 -2.12
C ALA A 85 -9.00 -12.77 -1.55
N LEU A 86 -8.75 -13.80 -2.36
CA LEU A 86 -8.86 -15.19 -1.93
C LEU A 86 -7.84 -15.53 -0.85
N GLN A 87 -6.60 -15.09 -1.01
CA GLN A 87 -5.54 -15.35 -0.03
C GLN A 87 -5.83 -14.66 1.30
N LEU A 88 -6.25 -13.41 1.27
CA LEU A 88 -6.64 -12.66 2.48
C LEU A 88 -7.82 -13.30 3.18
N ALA A 89 -8.80 -13.78 2.42
CA ALA A 89 -9.94 -14.49 2.99
C ALA A 89 -9.51 -15.76 3.71
N LYS A 90 -8.55 -16.51 3.14
CA LYS A 90 -8.00 -17.71 3.77
C LYS A 90 -7.25 -17.39 5.06
N GLU A 91 -6.52 -16.29 5.09
CA GLU A 91 -5.82 -15.86 6.30
C GLU A 91 -6.80 -15.44 7.40
N LEU A 92 -7.86 -14.74 7.03
CA LEU A 92 -8.92 -14.34 7.97
C LEU A 92 -9.65 -15.55 8.54
N ASP A 93 -9.82 -16.61 7.77
CA ASP A 93 -10.42 -17.87 8.26
C ASP A 93 -9.67 -18.45 9.45
N ARG A 94 -8.38 -18.18 9.55
CA ARG A 94 -7.56 -18.72 10.64
C ARG A 94 -7.54 -17.87 11.89
N ILE A 95 -7.78 -16.54 11.78
CA ILE A 95 -7.54 -15.60 12.88
C ILE A 95 -8.74 -14.74 13.26
N ALA A 96 -9.76 -14.66 12.42
CA ALA A 96 -10.89 -13.78 12.62
C ALA A 96 -12.14 -14.55 13.01
N ASP A 97 -13.03 -13.90 13.79
CA ASP A 97 -14.36 -14.44 14.06
C ASP A 97 -15.27 -14.25 12.82
N ASP A 98 -16.46 -14.85 12.89
CA ASP A 98 -17.40 -14.85 11.76
C ASP A 98 -17.86 -13.44 11.37
N GLU A 99 -17.96 -12.54 12.33
CA GLU A 99 -18.38 -11.16 12.08
C GLU A 99 -17.33 -10.41 11.26
N VAL A 100 -16.06 -10.50 11.66
CA VAL A 100 -14.95 -9.88 10.95
C VAL A 100 -14.84 -10.43 9.53
N LYS A 101 -14.98 -11.75 9.40
CA LYS A 101 -14.98 -12.43 8.10
C LYS A 101 -16.07 -11.90 7.18
N THR A 102 -17.29 -11.81 7.69
CA THR A 102 -18.45 -11.34 6.92
C THR A 102 -18.24 -9.91 6.46
N ASN A 103 -17.77 -9.04 7.34
CA ASN A 103 -17.49 -7.63 7.02
C ASN A 103 -16.41 -7.51 5.97
N PHE A 104 -15.35 -8.31 6.07
CA PHE A 104 -14.27 -8.32 5.10
C PHE A 104 -14.75 -8.79 3.72
N LEU A 105 -15.55 -9.85 3.68
CA LEU A 105 -16.12 -10.35 2.43
C LEU A 105 -17.06 -9.33 1.78
N HIS A 106 -17.82 -8.59 2.56
CA HIS A 106 -18.65 -7.51 2.06
C HIS A 106 -17.83 -6.40 1.42
N LEU A 107 -16.70 -6.02 2.04
CA LEU A 107 -15.78 -5.03 1.48
C LEU A 107 -15.18 -5.49 0.17
N LEU A 108 -14.76 -6.73 0.08
CA LEU A 108 -14.21 -7.30 -1.14
C LEU A 108 -15.25 -7.33 -2.26
N LYS A 109 -16.47 -7.71 -1.92
CA LYS A 109 -17.56 -7.76 -2.88
C LYS A 109 -17.90 -6.38 -3.43
N ALA A 110 -17.94 -5.37 -2.56
CA ALA A 110 -18.16 -3.99 -2.96
C ALA A 110 -17.01 -3.48 -3.85
N TYR A 111 -15.77 -3.83 -3.53
CA TYR A 111 -14.60 -3.47 -4.33
C TYR A 111 -14.68 -4.07 -5.74
N ASN A 112 -15.03 -5.35 -5.82
CA ASN A 112 -15.11 -6.06 -7.12
C ASN A 112 -16.27 -5.62 -7.99
N THR A 113 -17.37 -5.14 -7.40
CA THR A 113 -18.58 -4.75 -8.12
C THR A 113 -18.75 -3.24 -8.27
N GLY A 114 -17.97 -2.45 -7.53
CA GLY A 114 -18.10 -1.00 -7.49
C GLY A 114 -17.44 -0.25 -8.62
N THR A 115 -16.81 -0.94 -9.53
CA THR A 115 -16.10 -0.33 -10.67
C THR A 115 -16.88 -0.44 -11.94
#